data_590de701bb8c0993d1a0b11d0e357fa5
#
_entry.id   590de701bb8c0993d1a0b11d0e357fa5
#
_cell.length_a   1.000
_cell.length_b   1.000
_cell.length_c   1.000
_cell.angle_alpha   90.00
_cell.angle_beta   90.00
_cell.angle_gamma   90.00
#
_symmetry.space_group_name_H-M   'P 1'
#
loop_
_entity.id
_entity.type
_entity.pdbx_description
1 polymer ?
#
loop_
_entity_poly.entity_id
_entity_poly.type
_entity_poly.pdbx_seq_one_letter_code
_entity_poly.pdbx_strand_id
1 'polypeptide(L)'
;DKGFYKEANLDVEIKPGGPDVAPPQVIAGGGADVVVDWMPSALATREKGLPLVNIAQPFKRSGMMLTCRKETGITKPEDFKGKTLGVWFGGNEYPFLSWMNHLGLKTDGGPEGVTVLKQGFNVDPLIQKQADCISTMTYNEYWQVIDAGIPEDQLVTFKYEDEKVATLEDGLYVLQKSLDDPAMVEKLARFVKASMKGWEYARANPDEAAEIVLENDASGAQTEKHQKRMVAEINKLTEGSDGVLDTAAADRTVETLLGGGPEPVITKKPEGAWTTKVTDAAK
;
A
#
# COMPACT_ATOMS: atom_id res chain seq x y z
N ASP A 1 -16.13 15.43 3.86
CA ASP A 1 -17.48 15.55 3.33
C ASP A 1 -18.55 15.24 4.38
N LYS A 2 -18.43 14.15 5.13
CA LYS A 2 -19.42 13.77 6.17
C LYS A 2 -19.28 14.53 7.49
N GLY A 3 -18.22 15.33 7.66
CA GLY A 3 -18.01 16.14 8.85
C GLY A 3 -17.47 15.40 10.07
N PHE A 4 -17.01 14.14 9.94
CA PHE A 4 -16.56 13.33 11.08
C PHE A 4 -15.37 13.93 11.82
N TYR A 5 -14.44 14.58 11.12
CA TYR A 5 -13.34 15.29 11.77
C TYR A 5 -13.83 16.52 12.53
N LYS A 6 -14.77 17.27 11.95
CA LYS A 6 -15.38 18.45 12.60
C LYS A 6 -16.15 18.06 13.86
N GLU A 7 -16.92 16.96 13.80
CA GLU A 7 -17.61 16.40 15.00
C GLU A 7 -16.61 16.03 16.10
N ALA A 8 -15.39 15.64 15.73
CA ALA A 8 -14.30 15.35 16.66
C ALA A 8 -13.47 16.58 17.07
N ASN A 9 -13.94 17.81 16.79
CA ASN A 9 -13.20 19.05 17.00
C ASN A 9 -11.81 19.07 16.34
N LEU A 10 -11.73 18.59 15.12
CA LEU A 10 -10.52 18.58 14.31
C LEU A 10 -10.72 19.40 13.03
N ASP A 11 -9.73 20.22 12.73
CA ASP A 11 -9.55 20.82 11.42
C ASP A 11 -8.43 20.05 10.72
N VAL A 12 -8.79 19.27 9.70
CA VAL A 12 -7.88 18.36 9.00
C VAL A 12 -7.65 18.86 7.58
N GLU A 13 -6.42 19.24 7.31
CA GLU A 13 -5.95 19.52 5.95
C GLU A 13 -5.43 18.23 5.32
N ILE A 14 -6.02 17.81 4.20
CA ILE A 14 -5.56 16.65 3.44
C ILE A 14 -4.61 17.11 2.34
N LYS A 15 -3.36 16.62 2.39
CA LYS A 15 -2.35 16.86 1.36
C LYS A 15 -2.28 15.63 0.45
N PRO A 16 -2.62 15.76 -0.84
CA PRO A 16 -2.56 14.64 -1.77
C PRO A 16 -1.14 14.10 -1.91
N GLY A 17 -1.02 12.79 -2.04
CA GLY A 17 0.20 12.12 -2.45
C GLY A 17 0.37 12.11 -3.96
N GLY A 18 1.28 11.29 -4.45
CA GLY A 18 1.53 11.10 -5.87
C GLY A 18 2.82 10.32 -6.11
N PRO A 19 3.12 9.98 -7.39
CA PRO A 19 4.29 9.16 -7.71
C PRO A 19 5.63 9.80 -7.30
N ASP A 20 5.67 11.12 -7.19
CA ASP A 20 6.87 11.88 -6.83
C ASP A 20 6.84 12.38 -5.37
N VAL A 21 5.85 11.96 -4.58
CA VAL A 21 5.71 12.32 -3.17
C VAL A 21 6.13 11.16 -2.29
N ALA A 22 7.17 11.37 -1.47
CA ALA A 22 7.61 10.42 -0.47
C ALA A 22 7.06 10.82 0.91
N PRO A 23 6.03 10.13 1.44
CA PRO A 23 5.41 10.49 2.72
C PRO A 23 6.41 10.62 3.88
N PRO A 24 7.42 9.74 4.02
CA PRO A 24 8.43 9.92 5.08
C PRO A 24 9.21 11.22 4.99
N GLN A 25 9.50 11.71 3.78
CA GLN A 25 10.19 12.98 3.59
C GLN A 25 9.29 14.17 3.93
N VAL A 26 8.00 14.08 3.61
CA VAL A 26 7.02 15.14 3.94
C VAL A 26 6.92 15.32 5.45
N ILE A 27 6.75 14.24 6.21
CA ILE A 27 6.65 14.34 7.68
C ILE A 27 7.98 14.73 8.33
N ALA A 28 9.11 14.27 7.81
CA ALA A 28 10.43 14.66 8.28
C ALA A 28 10.68 16.16 8.13
N GLY A 29 10.22 16.75 7.04
CA GLY A 29 10.29 18.17 6.75
C GLY A 29 9.26 19.03 7.49
N GLY A 30 8.38 18.44 8.31
CA GLY A 30 7.32 19.14 9.03
C GLY A 30 6.13 19.50 8.15
N GLY A 31 6.00 18.89 6.98
CA GLY A 31 4.92 19.13 6.03
C GLY A 31 3.60 18.44 6.37
N ALA A 32 3.62 17.51 7.32
CA ALA A 32 2.43 16.81 7.81
C ALA A 32 2.62 16.36 9.26
N ASP A 33 1.54 16.18 9.99
CA ASP A 33 1.53 15.63 11.35
C ASP A 33 1.34 14.10 11.32
N VAL A 34 0.60 13.62 10.33
CA VAL A 34 0.33 12.19 10.07
C VAL A 34 0.56 11.92 8.59
N VAL A 35 1.14 10.79 8.27
CA VAL A 35 1.24 10.31 6.88
C VAL A 35 0.63 8.93 6.72
N VAL A 36 0.09 8.68 5.54
CA VAL A 36 -0.24 7.33 5.08
C VAL A 36 1.00 6.78 4.39
N ASP A 37 1.44 5.61 4.79
CA ASP A 37 2.58 4.94 4.17
C ASP A 37 2.41 3.41 4.26
N TRP A 38 3.16 2.68 3.47
CA TRP A 38 3.26 1.23 3.59
C TRP A 38 4.32 0.85 4.62
N MET A 39 4.08 -0.23 5.36
CA MET A 39 5.00 -0.63 6.43
C MET A 39 6.44 -0.88 5.93
N PRO A 40 6.69 -1.50 4.76
CA PRO A 40 8.04 -1.65 4.24
C PRO A 40 8.80 -0.33 4.10
N SER A 41 8.18 0.69 3.55
CA SER A 41 8.75 2.04 3.42
C SER A 41 9.03 2.66 4.79
N ALA A 42 8.06 2.58 5.68
CA ALA A 42 8.19 3.13 7.04
C ALA A 42 9.30 2.46 7.84
N LEU A 43 9.43 1.13 7.77
CA LEU A 43 10.49 0.38 8.47
C LEU A 43 11.87 0.66 7.89
N ALA A 44 12.00 0.72 6.56
CA ALA A 44 13.26 1.07 5.90
C ALA A 44 13.72 2.48 6.29
N THR A 45 12.79 3.41 6.34
CA THR A 45 13.07 4.81 6.73
C THR A 45 13.42 4.90 8.22
N ARG A 46 12.74 4.13 9.07
CA ARG A 46 13.05 4.05 10.49
C ARG A 46 14.45 3.50 10.74
N GLU A 47 14.88 2.46 10.05
CA GLU A 47 16.23 1.92 10.18
C GLU A 47 17.31 2.93 9.79
N LYS A 48 16.98 3.85 8.87
CA LYS A 48 17.85 4.97 8.47
C LYS A 48 17.83 6.16 9.45
N GLY A 49 17.08 6.07 10.54
CA GLY A 49 17.09 7.02 11.64
C GLY A 49 15.90 7.97 11.75
N LEU A 50 14.91 7.91 10.85
CA LEU A 50 13.66 8.66 11.00
C LEU A 50 12.68 7.86 11.87
N PRO A 51 12.33 8.30 13.09
CA PRO A 51 11.58 7.52 14.04
C PRO A 51 10.06 7.53 13.75
N LEU A 52 9.68 6.97 12.61
CA LEU A 52 8.28 6.74 12.25
C LEU A 52 7.66 5.63 13.12
N VAL A 53 6.43 5.84 13.56
CA VAL A 53 5.68 4.88 14.36
C VAL A 53 4.29 4.69 13.76
N ASN A 54 3.90 3.45 13.49
CA ASN A 54 2.53 3.11 13.10
C ASN A 54 1.60 3.31 14.31
N ILE A 55 0.55 4.09 14.13
CA ILE A 55 -0.45 4.37 15.16
C ILE A 55 -1.82 3.76 14.87
N ALA A 56 -2.08 3.38 13.63
CA ALA A 56 -3.29 2.68 13.20
C ALA A 56 -3.08 2.02 11.84
N GLN A 57 -3.77 0.91 11.63
CA GLN A 57 -3.67 0.12 10.41
C GLN A 57 -5.07 -0.18 9.85
N PRO A 58 -5.65 0.73 9.05
CA PRO A 58 -6.96 0.52 8.42
C PRO A 58 -7.00 -0.67 7.48
N PHE A 59 -5.96 -0.85 6.66
CA PHE A 59 -5.84 -1.96 5.71
C PHE A 59 -5.33 -3.21 6.42
N LYS A 60 -6.14 -4.26 6.44
CA LYS A 60 -5.84 -5.55 7.08
C LYS A 60 -5.20 -6.55 6.13
N ARG A 61 -5.38 -6.35 4.82
CA ARG A 61 -4.94 -7.28 3.76
C ARG A 61 -4.19 -6.50 2.70
N SER A 62 -3.31 -7.23 1.97
CA SER A 62 -2.64 -6.69 0.80
C SER A 62 -3.52 -6.81 -0.43
N GLY A 63 -3.61 -5.75 -1.22
CA GLY A 63 -4.19 -5.76 -2.55
C GLY A 63 -3.16 -5.92 -3.65
N MET A 64 -1.88 -6.02 -3.32
CA MET A 64 -0.81 -6.07 -4.31
C MET A 64 -0.73 -7.40 -5.03
N MET A 65 -0.53 -7.34 -6.34
CA MET A 65 -0.32 -8.52 -7.18
C MET A 65 0.52 -8.18 -8.41
N LEU A 66 1.06 -9.21 -9.06
CA LEU A 66 1.57 -9.13 -10.43
C LEU A 66 0.47 -9.60 -11.38
N THR A 67 0.22 -8.83 -12.43
CA THR A 67 -0.69 -9.17 -13.52
C THR A 67 0.11 -9.36 -14.79
N CYS A 68 0.00 -10.55 -15.37
CA CYS A 68 0.76 -10.98 -16.54
C CYS A 68 -0.20 -11.26 -17.70
N ARG A 69 0.29 -11.07 -18.92
CA ARG A 69 -0.44 -11.52 -20.09
C ARG A 69 -0.28 -13.04 -20.23
N LYS A 70 -1.38 -13.74 -20.45
CA LYS A 70 -1.40 -15.20 -20.62
C LYS A 70 -0.53 -15.69 -21.77
N GLU A 71 -0.42 -14.88 -22.83
CA GLU A 71 0.40 -15.19 -24.00
C GLU A 71 1.91 -15.29 -23.71
N THR A 72 2.38 -14.78 -22.57
CA THR A 72 3.79 -14.89 -22.14
C THR A 72 4.17 -16.29 -21.71
N GLY A 73 3.21 -17.18 -21.54
CA GLY A 73 3.42 -18.55 -21.07
C GLY A 73 3.67 -18.67 -19.57
N ILE A 74 3.59 -17.57 -18.81
CA ILE A 74 3.74 -17.57 -17.37
C ILE A 74 2.50 -18.20 -16.74
N THR A 75 2.67 -19.28 -15.98
CA THR A 75 1.60 -19.98 -15.26
C THR A 75 1.86 -20.12 -13.77
N LYS A 76 3.11 -19.94 -13.35
CA LYS A 76 3.58 -20.03 -11.97
C LYS A 76 4.76 -19.06 -11.76
N PRO A 77 5.08 -18.69 -10.52
CA PRO A 77 6.13 -17.71 -10.24
C PRO A 77 7.53 -18.11 -10.78
N GLU A 78 7.85 -19.37 -10.83
CA GLU A 78 9.12 -19.85 -11.37
C GLU A 78 9.29 -19.51 -12.88
N ASP A 79 8.20 -19.26 -13.58
CA ASP A 79 8.21 -18.87 -15.00
C ASP A 79 8.61 -17.42 -15.22
N PHE A 80 8.80 -16.62 -14.15
CA PHE A 80 9.32 -15.25 -14.24
C PHE A 80 10.75 -15.17 -14.77
N LYS A 81 11.48 -16.26 -14.71
CA LYS A 81 12.85 -16.37 -15.19
C LYS A 81 12.96 -15.88 -16.65
N GLY A 82 13.86 -14.93 -16.87
CA GLY A 82 14.08 -14.31 -18.18
C GLY A 82 13.01 -13.29 -18.60
N LYS A 83 12.06 -12.98 -17.73
CA LYS A 83 10.95 -12.07 -18.03
C LYS A 83 11.21 -10.65 -17.54
N THR A 84 10.45 -9.70 -18.08
CA THR A 84 10.44 -8.30 -17.64
C THR A 84 9.22 -8.05 -16.77
N LEU A 85 9.44 -7.59 -15.56
CA LEU A 85 8.40 -7.34 -14.57
C LEU A 85 8.38 -5.86 -14.19
N GLY A 86 7.22 -5.24 -14.32
CA GLY A 86 7.00 -3.86 -13.89
C GLY A 86 6.83 -3.79 -12.37
N VAL A 87 7.57 -2.89 -11.74
CA VAL A 87 7.61 -2.74 -10.28
C VAL A 87 7.57 -1.27 -9.91
N TRP A 88 6.73 -0.91 -8.95
CA TRP A 88 6.76 0.41 -8.34
C TRP A 88 7.91 0.52 -7.35
N PHE A 89 8.52 1.71 -7.29
CA PHE A 89 9.58 2.03 -6.35
C PHE A 89 9.06 2.96 -5.24
N GLY A 90 9.90 3.22 -4.25
CA GLY A 90 9.54 4.03 -3.08
C GLY A 90 9.01 3.21 -1.90
N GLY A 91 9.31 1.90 -1.89
CA GLY A 91 8.94 0.96 -0.83
C GLY A 91 8.10 -0.22 -1.32
N ASN A 92 7.39 -0.08 -2.42
CA ASN A 92 6.58 -1.15 -3.00
C ASN A 92 7.43 -2.26 -3.64
N GLU A 93 8.67 -1.96 -4.03
CA GLU A 93 9.64 -2.93 -4.54
C GLU A 93 10.11 -3.93 -3.48
N TYR A 94 10.02 -3.61 -2.22
CA TYR A 94 10.61 -4.42 -1.15
C TYR A 94 9.99 -5.82 -1.02
N PRO A 95 8.66 -6.01 -0.96
CA PRO A 95 8.09 -7.34 -0.99
C PRO A 95 8.37 -8.09 -2.29
N PHE A 96 8.45 -7.39 -3.42
CA PHE A 96 8.83 -7.96 -4.70
C PHE A 96 10.27 -8.52 -4.67
N LEU A 97 11.22 -7.75 -4.16
CA LEU A 97 12.63 -8.19 -4.07
C LEU A 97 12.77 -9.41 -3.15
N SER A 98 12.05 -9.43 -2.02
CA SER A 98 11.99 -10.60 -1.13
C SER A 98 11.42 -11.82 -1.85
N TRP A 99 10.36 -11.63 -2.63
CA TRP A 99 9.75 -12.72 -3.40
C TRP A 99 10.72 -13.29 -4.44
N MET A 100 11.38 -12.43 -5.22
CA MET A 100 12.37 -12.88 -6.21
C MET A 100 13.53 -13.61 -5.53
N ASN A 101 13.98 -13.14 -4.38
CA ASN A 101 15.02 -13.83 -3.61
C ASN A 101 14.58 -15.25 -3.15
N HIS A 102 13.33 -15.38 -2.68
CA HIS A 102 12.78 -16.70 -2.31
C HIS A 102 12.69 -17.66 -3.51
N LEU A 103 12.46 -17.14 -4.70
CA LEU A 103 12.43 -17.91 -5.95
C LEU A 103 13.86 -18.21 -6.48
N GLY A 104 14.90 -17.66 -5.87
CA GLY A 104 16.28 -17.74 -6.36
C GLY A 104 16.53 -16.97 -7.65
N LEU A 105 15.69 -15.98 -7.95
CA LEU A 105 15.78 -15.15 -9.16
C LEU A 105 16.51 -13.85 -8.85
N LYS A 106 17.56 -13.56 -9.61
CA LYS A 106 18.24 -12.26 -9.58
C LYS A 106 17.37 -11.20 -10.24
N THR A 107 17.55 -9.94 -9.85
CA THR A 107 16.78 -8.79 -10.35
C THR A 107 17.62 -7.84 -11.20
N ASP A 108 18.76 -8.31 -11.66
CA ASP A 108 19.72 -7.58 -12.50
C ASP A 108 19.57 -7.88 -14.00
N GLY A 109 18.54 -8.60 -14.37
CA GLY A 109 18.26 -9.02 -15.75
C GLY A 109 18.94 -10.32 -16.15
N GLY A 110 18.90 -10.58 -17.46
CA GLY A 110 19.48 -11.79 -18.03
C GLY A 110 18.54 -13.00 -18.04
N PRO A 111 18.96 -14.10 -18.69
CA PRO A 111 18.09 -15.25 -18.93
C PRO A 111 17.80 -16.07 -17.68
N GLU A 112 18.61 -15.93 -16.64
CA GLU A 112 18.49 -16.67 -15.37
C GLU A 112 17.86 -15.83 -14.25
N GLY A 113 17.56 -14.56 -14.50
CA GLY A 113 16.94 -13.63 -13.56
C GLY A 113 15.70 -12.97 -14.15
N VAL A 114 15.29 -11.86 -13.55
CA VAL A 114 14.22 -11.01 -14.05
C VAL A 114 14.75 -9.62 -14.36
N THR A 115 14.23 -9.00 -15.41
CA THR A 115 14.47 -7.59 -15.69
C THR A 115 13.40 -6.77 -14.99
N VAL A 116 13.81 -5.86 -14.12
CA VAL A 116 12.90 -4.98 -13.40
C VAL A 116 12.70 -3.70 -14.21
N LEU A 117 11.45 -3.45 -14.61
CA LEU A 117 11.05 -2.21 -15.25
C LEU A 117 10.45 -1.29 -14.20
N LYS A 118 11.01 -0.09 -14.04
CA LYS A 118 10.42 0.91 -13.14
C LYS A 118 9.07 1.36 -13.69
N GLN A 119 8.00 1.02 -12.99
CA GLN A 119 6.62 1.29 -13.37
C GLN A 119 6.14 2.61 -12.79
N GLY A 120 5.45 3.42 -13.61
CA GLY A 120 4.66 4.55 -13.17
C GLY A 120 3.25 4.13 -12.71
N PHE A 121 2.40 5.09 -12.38
CA PHE A 121 1.01 4.82 -11.98
C PHE A 121 0.09 4.69 -13.20
N ASN A 122 0.43 3.76 -14.09
CA ASN A 122 -0.34 3.43 -15.28
C ASN A 122 -0.09 1.97 -15.70
N VAL A 123 -0.86 1.47 -16.63
CA VAL A 123 -0.79 0.09 -17.13
C VAL A 123 -0.15 -0.04 -18.53
N ASP A 124 0.36 1.06 -19.06
CA ASP A 124 0.93 1.12 -20.40
C ASP A 124 2.02 0.09 -20.66
N PRO A 125 2.94 -0.20 -19.73
CA PRO A 125 3.98 -1.20 -19.97
C PRO A 125 3.41 -2.59 -20.32
N LEU A 126 2.28 -2.98 -19.74
CA LEU A 126 1.61 -4.24 -20.06
C LEU A 126 0.92 -4.16 -21.42
N ILE A 127 0.16 -3.07 -21.65
CA ILE A 127 -0.60 -2.87 -22.89
C ILE A 127 0.31 -2.79 -24.10
N GLN A 128 1.44 -2.09 -23.97
CA GLN A 128 2.43 -1.89 -25.02
C GLN A 128 3.46 -3.03 -25.12
N LYS A 129 3.31 -4.09 -24.33
CA LYS A 129 4.23 -5.24 -24.30
C LYS A 129 5.69 -4.89 -23.94
N GLN A 130 5.89 -3.84 -23.18
CA GLN A 130 7.20 -3.47 -22.63
C GLN A 130 7.56 -4.33 -21.41
N ALA A 131 6.56 -4.86 -20.72
CA ALA A 131 6.70 -5.80 -19.63
C ALA A 131 5.78 -7.00 -19.82
N ASP A 132 6.24 -8.17 -19.39
CA ASP A 132 5.46 -9.41 -19.39
C ASP A 132 4.41 -9.41 -18.30
N CYS A 133 4.74 -8.83 -17.16
CA CYS A 133 3.87 -8.58 -16.03
C CYS A 133 4.07 -7.15 -15.51
N ILE A 134 3.05 -6.61 -14.86
CA ILE A 134 3.13 -5.34 -14.13
C ILE A 134 2.59 -5.50 -12.71
N SER A 135 3.05 -4.63 -11.83
CA SER A 135 2.42 -4.45 -10.51
C SER A 135 1.03 -3.87 -10.67
N THR A 136 0.07 -4.43 -9.97
CA THR A 136 -1.32 -3.98 -9.96
C THR A 136 -1.87 -4.10 -8.55
N MET A 137 -2.80 -3.19 -8.21
CA MET A 137 -3.64 -3.40 -7.05
C MET A 137 -4.94 -4.08 -7.47
N THR A 138 -5.48 -4.95 -6.63
CA THR A 138 -6.77 -5.61 -6.85
C THR A 138 -7.90 -4.61 -7.07
N TYR A 139 -7.74 -3.38 -6.60
CA TYR A 139 -8.75 -2.32 -6.65
C TYR A 139 -8.53 -1.28 -7.74
N ASN A 140 -7.37 -1.22 -8.40
CA ASN A 140 -7.07 -0.13 -9.35
C ASN A 140 -6.56 -0.65 -10.70
N GLU A 141 -5.27 -0.88 -10.86
CA GLU A 141 -4.62 -1.13 -12.15
C GLU A 141 -5.12 -2.41 -12.83
N TYR A 142 -5.49 -3.42 -12.06
CA TYR A 142 -6.10 -4.64 -12.61
C TYR A 142 -7.32 -4.32 -13.48
N TRP A 143 -8.19 -3.45 -13.00
CA TRP A 143 -9.38 -3.03 -13.72
C TRP A 143 -9.06 -2.09 -14.89
N GLN A 144 -8.01 -1.27 -14.77
CA GLN A 144 -7.52 -0.44 -15.87
C GLN A 144 -6.99 -1.31 -17.02
N VAL A 145 -6.33 -2.44 -16.73
CA VAL A 145 -5.91 -3.42 -17.76
C VAL A 145 -7.12 -3.98 -18.50
N ILE A 146 -8.16 -4.37 -17.77
CA ILE A 146 -9.40 -4.89 -18.36
C ILE A 146 -10.09 -3.82 -19.22
N ASP A 147 -10.22 -2.61 -18.70
CA ASP A 147 -10.84 -1.50 -19.43
C ASP A 147 -10.03 -1.06 -20.67
N ALA A 148 -8.71 -1.31 -20.67
CA ALA A 148 -7.84 -1.09 -21.83
C ALA A 148 -7.99 -2.19 -22.92
N GLY A 149 -8.84 -3.20 -22.70
CA GLY A 149 -9.20 -4.19 -23.70
C GLY A 149 -8.52 -5.56 -23.58
N ILE A 150 -7.83 -5.84 -22.47
CA ILE A 150 -7.32 -7.17 -22.17
C ILE A 150 -8.28 -7.87 -21.20
N PRO A 151 -9.12 -8.81 -21.67
CA PRO A 151 -10.11 -9.47 -20.82
C PRO A 151 -9.44 -10.38 -19.79
N GLU A 152 -10.17 -10.66 -18.71
CA GLU A 152 -9.72 -11.45 -17.58
C GLU A 152 -9.16 -12.83 -17.96
N ASP A 153 -9.79 -13.49 -18.93
CA ASP A 153 -9.36 -14.82 -19.42
C ASP A 153 -8.03 -14.81 -20.19
N GLN A 154 -7.51 -13.62 -20.52
CA GLN A 154 -6.18 -13.41 -21.12
C GLN A 154 -5.13 -12.93 -20.12
N LEU A 155 -5.47 -12.89 -18.83
CA LEU A 155 -4.59 -12.48 -17.74
C LEU A 155 -4.28 -13.66 -16.81
N VAL A 156 -3.09 -13.63 -16.23
CA VAL A 156 -2.69 -14.45 -15.09
C VAL A 156 -2.26 -13.51 -13.98
N THR A 157 -2.79 -13.71 -12.78
CA THR A 157 -2.49 -12.87 -11.62
C THR A 157 -1.85 -13.68 -10.50
N PHE A 158 -0.89 -13.07 -9.82
CA PHE A 158 -0.21 -13.61 -8.66
C PHE A 158 -0.38 -12.63 -7.50
N LYS A 159 -1.22 -12.97 -6.52
CA LYS A 159 -1.43 -12.16 -5.33
C LYS A 159 -0.29 -12.38 -4.33
N TYR A 160 0.28 -11.33 -3.82
CA TYR A 160 1.33 -11.41 -2.81
C TYR A 160 0.91 -12.17 -1.54
N GLU A 161 -0.38 -12.10 -1.17
CA GLU A 161 -0.93 -12.88 -0.06
C GLU A 161 -0.84 -14.39 -0.32
N ASP A 162 -1.21 -14.84 -1.52
CA ASP A 162 -1.20 -16.25 -1.90
C ASP A 162 0.24 -16.78 -1.96
N GLU A 163 1.18 -15.93 -2.39
CA GLU A 163 2.61 -16.23 -2.46
C GLU A 163 3.33 -16.09 -1.10
N LYS A 164 2.61 -15.71 -0.04
CA LYS A 164 3.12 -15.53 1.33
C LYS A 164 4.25 -14.51 1.46
N VAL A 165 4.24 -13.51 0.61
CA VAL A 165 5.19 -12.38 0.61
C VAL A 165 4.49 -11.04 0.78
N ALA A 166 3.22 -11.05 1.15
CA ALA A 166 2.47 -9.85 1.45
C ALA A 166 3.05 -9.10 2.65
N THR A 167 2.99 -7.78 2.57
CA THR A 167 3.35 -6.85 3.63
C THR A 167 2.16 -5.96 3.98
N LEU A 168 2.16 -5.35 5.16
CA LEU A 168 1.13 -4.39 5.53
C LEU A 168 1.23 -3.14 4.66
N GLU A 169 0.11 -2.78 4.05
CA GLU A 169 -0.05 -1.62 3.20
C GLU A 169 -0.52 -0.41 4.01
N ASP A 170 -1.33 0.44 3.45
CA ASP A 170 -1.77 1.74 3.97
C ASP A 170 -2.04 1.76 5.49
N GLY A 171 -1.08 2.27 6.22
CA GLY A 171 -1.14 2.54 7.65
C GLY A 171 -0.94 4.02 7.96
N LEU A 172 -1.29 4.42 9.16
CA LEU A 172 -1.10 5.78 9.65
C LEU A 172 0.16 5.86 10.50
N TYR A 173 1.04 6.79 10.16
CA TYR A 173 2.35 6.95 10.80
C TYR A 173 2.54 8.38 11.31
N VAL A 174 3.19 8.47 12.46
CA VAL A 174 3.63 9.74 13.07
C VAL A 174 5.11 9.64 13.46
N LEU A 175 5.75 10.76 13.75
CA LEU A 175 7.06 10.76 14.38
C LEU A 175 6.93 10.44 15.88
N GLN A 176 7.90 9.73 16.45
CA GLN A 176 7.93 9.38 17.88
C GLN A 176 7.63 10.57 18.79
N LYS A 177 8.20 11.76 18.48
CA LYS A 177 7.98 12.99 19.28
C LYS A 177 6.52 13.37 19.47
N SER A 178 5.65 13.02 18.50
CA SER A 178 4.20 13.26 18.62
C SER A 178 3.53 12.38 19.67
N LEU A 179 4.12 11.22 19.97
CA LEU A 179 3.63 10.29 20.98
C LEU A 179 4.16 10.59 22.39
N ASP A 180 5.17 11.46 22.50
CA ASP A 180 5.73 11.92 23.77
C ASP A 180 4.90 13.06 24.38
N ASP A 181 4.02 13.70 23.57
CA ASP A 181 3.09 14.74 24.02
C ASP A 181 1.70 14.14 24.25
N PRO A 182 1.21 14.09 25.50
CA PRO A 182 -0.14 13.55 25.81
C PRO A 182 -1.28 14.29 25.10
N ALA A 183 -1.16 15.59 24.88
CA ALA A 183 -2.17 16.37 24.17
C ALA A 183 -2.22 16.00 22.67
N MET A 184 -1.08 15.71 22.08
CA MET A 184 -1.02 15.20 20.70
C MET A 184 -1.60 13.79 20.61
N VAL A 185 -1.31 12.91 21.55
CA VAL A 185 -1.87 11.55 21.60
C VAL A 185 -3.41 11.61 21.66
N GLU A 186 -3.97 12.50 22.46
CA GLU A 186 -5.44 12.68 22.56
C GLU A 186 -6.02 13.19 21.21
N LYS A 187 -5.35 14.13 20.57
CA LYS A 187 -5.74 14.65 19.25
C LYS A 187 -5.67 13.54 18.19
N LEU A 188 -4.60 12.75 18.18
CA LEU A 188 -4.44 11.62 17.28
C LEU A 188 -5.49 10.52 17.51
N ALA A 189 -5.89 10.29 18.76
CA ALA A 189 -6.96 9.35 19.08
C ALA A 189 -8.30 9.78 18.45
N ARG A 190 -8.66 11.07 18.55
CA ARG A 190 -9.85 11.62 17.88
C ARG A 190 -9.74 11.52 16.35
N PHE A 191 -8.55 11.78 15.82
CA PHE A 191 -8.29 11.67 14.38
C PHE A 191 -8.47 10.23 13.89
N VAL A 192 -7.88 9.26 14.56
CA VAL A 192 -8.01 7.83 14.20
C VAL A 192 -9.45 7.37 14.32
N LYS A 193 -10.14 7.73 15.41
CA LYS A 193 -11.56 7.38 15.60
C LYS A 193 -12.44 7.92 14.47
N ALA A 194 -12.27 9.18 14.11
CA ALA A 194 -13.03 9.81 13.03
C ALA A 194 -12.69 9.21 11.67
N SER A 195 -11.42 8.88 11.42
CA SER A 195 -10.96 8.20 10.20
C SER A 195 -11.59 6.80 10.07
N MET A 196 -11.60 6.03 11.14
CA MET A 196 -12.21 4.69 11.13
C MET A 196 -13.74 4.76 10.97
N LYS A 197 -14.41 5.78 11.51
CA LYS A 197 -15.82 6.08 11.21
C LYS A 197 -16.05 6.33 9.72
N GLY A 198 -15.11 7.00 9.07
CA GLY A 198 -15.12 7.19 7.61
C GLY A 198 -15.02 5.88 6.83
N TRP A 199 -14.12 4.99 7.22
CA TRP A 199 -14.00 3.66 6.60
C TRP A 199 -15.24 2.79 6.80
N GLU A 200 -15.83 2.81 7.99
CA GLU A 200 -17.09 2.13 8.27
C GLU A 200 -18.23 2.69 7.41
N TYR A 201 -18.32 4.01 7.29
CA TYR A 201 -19.29 4.68 6.44
C TYR A 201 -19.14 4.26 4.96
N ALA A 202 -17.91 4.22 4.44
CA ALA A 202 -17.63 3.80 3.06
C ALA A 202 -18.04 2.35 2.80
N ARG A 203 -17.85 1.45 3.76
CA ARG A 203 -18.33 0.06 3.66
C ARG A 203 -19.85 -0.04 3.66
N ALA A 204 -20.52 0.77 4.46
CA ALA A 204 -21.98 0.78 4.55
C ALA A 204 -22.66 1.51 3.38
N ASN A 205 -21.96 2.48 2.75
CA ASN A 205 -22.50 3.35 1.70
C ASN A 205 -21.52 3.43 0.52
N PRO A 206 -21.24 2.31 -0.17
CA PRO A 206 -20.16 2.26 -1.17
C PRO A 206 -20.39 3.17 -2.38
N ASP A 207 -21.63 3.34 -2.82
CA ASP A 207 -21.95 4.21 -3.96
C ASP A 207 -21.71 5.69 -3.62
N GLU A 208 -22.18 6.15 -2.46
CA GLU A 208 -21.93 7.51 -1.99
C GLU A 208 -20.44 7.74 -1.73
N ALA A 209 -19.73 6.75 -1.20
CA ALA A 209 -18.28 6.86 -1.03
C ALA A 209 -17.55 7.07 -2.36
N ALA A 210 -17.96 6.38 -3.42
CA ALA A 210 -17.44 6.57 -4.77
C ALA A 210 -17.76 7.96 -5.31
N GLU A 211 -18.95 8.48 -5.09
CA GLU A 211 -19.34 9.84 -5.47
C GLU A 211 -18.47 10.89 -4.75
N ILE A 212 -18.27 10.76 -3.45
CA ILE A 212 -17.41 11.64 -2.66
C ILE A 212 -15.97 11.64 -3.20
N VAL A 213 -15.42 10.49 -3.57
CA VAL A 213 -14.09 10.42 -4.17
C VAL A 213 -14.05 11.18 -5.49
N LEU A 214 -15.05 11.01 -6.35
CA LEU A 214 -15.15 11.72 -7.64
C LEU A 214 -15.26 13.23 -7.46
N GLU A 215 -16.04 13.69 -6.50
CA GLU A 215 -16.17 15.12 -6.19
C GLU A 215 -14.84 15.75 -5.72
N ASN A 216 -13.97 14.95 -5.13
CA ASN A 216 -12.65 15.37 -4.65
C ASN A 216 -11.51 15.08 -5.64
N ASP A 217 -11.80 14.49 -6.81
CA ASP A 217 -10.80 14.26 -7.85
C ASP A 217 -10.43 15.55 -8.58
N ALA A 218 -9.31 16.16 -8.17
CA ALA A 218 -8.78 17.36 -8.80
C ALA A 218 -8.25 17.13 -10.23
N SER A 219 -7.98 15.86 -10.61
CA SER A 219 -7.47 15.53 -11.95
C SER A 219 -8.58 15.48 -13.01
N GLY A 220 -9.80 15.20 -12.60
CA GLY A 220 -10.94 14.95 -13.51
C GLY A 220 -10.77 13.70 -14.37
N ALA A 221 -9.79 12.85 -14.06
CA ALA A 221 -9.46 11.66 -14.84
C ALA A 221 -10.23 10.42 -14.39
N GLN A 222 -10.82 10.43 -13.21
CA GLN A 222 -11.53 9.30 -12.63
C GLN A 222 -12.95 9.17 -13.21
N THR A 223 -13.43 7.94 -13.30
CA THR A 223 -14.78 7.62 -13.76
C THR A 223 -15.61 7.00 -12.64
N GLU A 224 -16.92 7.22 -12.66
CA GLU A 224 -17.85 6.64 -11.70
C GLU A 224 -17.73 5.10 -11.68
N LYS A 225 -17.71 4.46 -12.84
CA LYS A 225 -17.59 3.00 -12.98
C LYS A 225 -16.32 2.49 -12.28
N HIS A 226 -15.18 3.15 -12.52
CA HIS A 226 -13.91 2.73 -11.94
C HIS A 226 -13.88 2.96 -10.43
N GLN A 227 -14.36 4.10 -9.94
CA GLN A 227 -14.39 4.41 -8.51
C GLN A 227 -15.33 3.48 -7.73
N LYS A 228 -16.47 3.08 -8.28
CA LYS A 228 -17.34 2.08 -7.67
C LYS A 228 -16.64 0.72 -7.52
N ARG A 229 -15.86 0.31 -8.53
CA ARG A 229 -15.02 -0.90 -8.42
C ARG A 229 -13.95 -0.75 -7.33
N MET A 230 -13.26 0.40 -7.31
CA MET A 230 -12.21 0.67 -6.32
C MET A 230 -12.76 0.60 -4.90
N VAL A 231 -13.86 1.28 -4.63
CA VAL A 231 -14.49 1.25 -3.30
C VAL A 231 -14.88 -0.18 -2.91
N ALA A 232 -15.49 -0.94 -3.81
CA ALA A 232 -15.90 -2.32 -3.56
C ALA A 232 -14.72 -3.22 -3.19
N GLU A 233 -13.60 -3.10 -3.90
CA GLU A 233 -12.41 -3.92 -3.64
C GLU A 233 -11.65 -3.45 -2.39
N ILE A 234 -11.51 -2.14 -2.17
CA ILE A 234 -10.89 -1.57 -0.97
C ILE A 234 -11.67 -1.96 0.28
N ASN A 235 -13.00 -1.98 0.21
CA ASN A 235 -13.84 -2.41 1.32
C ASN A 235 -13.53 -3.84 1.79
N LYS A 236 -13.13 -4.74 0.87
CA LYS A 236 -12.66 -6.09 1.23
C LYS A 236 -11.34 -6.08 2.00
N LEU A 237 -10.43 -5.14 1.69
CA LEU A 237 -9.13 -5.01 2.36
C LEU A 237 -9.25 -4.38 3.75
N THR A 238 -10.29 -3.60 3.97
CA THR A 238 -10.59 -2.92 5.25
C THR A 238 -11.70 -3.61 6.05
N GLU A 239 -12.26 -4.72 5.56
CA GLU A 239 -13.33 -5.45 6.23
C GLU A 239 -12.94 -5.88 7.64
N GLY A 240 -13.81 -5.59 8.61
CA GLY A 240 -13.56 -5.91 10.03
C GLY A 240 -12.45 -5.08 10.69
N SER A 241 -11.94 -4.06 10.02
CA SER A 241 -10.90 -3.20 10.59
C SER A 241 -11.50 -2.21 11.59
N ASP A 242 -10.93 -2.20 12.78
CA ASP A 242 -11.11 -1.18 13.81
C ASP A 242 -9.91 -0.20 13.88
N GLY A 243 -8.96 -0.34 12.97
CA GLY A 243 -7.73 0.44 12.94
C GLY A 243 -6.62 -0.09 13.85
N VAL A 244 -6.88 -1.08 14.70
CA VAL A 244 -5.84 -1.69 15.54
C VAL A 244 -4.92 -2.56 14.71
N LEU A 245 -3.61 -2.35 14.84
CA LEU A 245 -2.61 -3.13 14.15
C LEU A 245 -2.63 -4.60 14.62
N ASP A 246 -2.71 -5.53 13.68
CA ASP A 246 -2.43 -6.94 13.93
C ASP A 246 -0.91 -7.15 14.02
N THR A 247 -0.41 -7.42 15.23
CA THR A 247 1.03 -7.60 15.47
C THR A 247 1.59 -8.83 14.74
N ALA A 248 0.80 -9.86 14.53
CA ALA A 248 1.22 -11.03 13.76
C ALA A 248 1.43 -10.67 12.28
N ALA A 249 0.58 -9.82 11.71
CA ALA A 249 0.77 -9.31 10.35
C ALA A 249 1.98 -8.37 10.24
N ALA A 250 2.23 -7.56 11.27
CA ALA A 250 3.44 -6.74 11.37
C ALA A 250 4.71 -7.61 11.45
N ASP A 251 4.70 -8.65 12.27
CA ASP A 251 5.83 -9.58 12.38
C ASP A 251 6.08 -10.32 11.04
N ARG A 252 5.04 -10.76 10.33
CA ARG A 252 5.20 -11.35 8.98
C ARG A 252 5.79 -10.35 7.99
N THR A 253 5.39 -9.08 8.04
CA THR A 253 5.97 -8.02 7.23
C THR A 253 7.48 -7.89 7.50
N VAL A 254 7.87 -7.85 8.77
CA VAL A 254 9.29 -7.80 9.18
C VAL A 254 10.06 -9.01 8.66
N GLU A 255 9.51 -10.21 8.80
CA GLU A 255 10.14 -11.46 8.31
C GLU A 255 10.33 -11.41 6.78
N THR A 256 9.32 -10.95 6.05
CA THR A 256 9.42 -10.77 4.58
C THR A 256 10.57 -9.84 4.22
N LEU A 257 10.71 -8.72 4.92
CA LEU A 257 11.75 -7.72 4.63
C LEU A 257 13.16 -8.19 5.04
N LEU A 258 13.29 -8.91 6.14
CA LEU A 258 14.55 -9.52 6.54
C LEU A 258 15.00 -10.61 5.56
N GLY A 259 14.06 -11.26 4.87
CA GLY A 259 14.30 -12.26 3.83
C GLY A 259 14.66 -11.71 2.45
N GLY A 260 14.93 -10.42 2.32
CA GLY A 260 15.11 -9.71 1.04
C GLY A 260 16.43 -10.00 0.30
N GLY A 261 17.19 -11.01 0.70
CA GLY A 261 18.41 -11.43 0.02
C GLY A 261 19.69 -10.79 0.57
N PRO A 262 20.74 -10.67 -0.26
CA PRO A 262 22.04 -10.17 0.19
C PRO A 262 22.02 -8.72 0.69
N GLU A 263 21.09 -7.93 0.20
CA GLU A 263 20.89 -6.53 0.60
C GLU A 263 19.45 -6.35 1.09
N PRO A 264 19.11 -6.85 2.30
CA PRO A 264 17.76 -6.76 2.82
C PRO A 264 17.40 -5.31 3.12
N VAL A 265 16.11 -5.00 3.02
CA VAL A 265 15.56 -3.65 3.27
C VAL A 265 15.80 -3.19 4.70
N ILE A 266 15.66 -4.14 5.63
CA ILE A 266 16.01 -3.96 7.04
C ILE A 266 16.95 -5.09 7.46
N THR A 267 17.87 -4.79 8.34
CA THR A 267 18.93 -5.72 8.78
C THR A 267 18.64 -6.37 10.12
N LYS A 268 17.68 -5.82 10.86
CA LYS A 268 17.28 -6.30 12.18
C LYS A 268 15.79 -6.06 12.43
N LYS A 269 15.23 -6.80 13.40
CA LYS A 269 13.87 -6.57 13.86
C LYS A 269 13.75 -5.14 14.41
N PRO A 270 12.79 -4.32 13.93
CA PRO A 270 12.63 -2.96 14.41
C PRO A 270 12.06 -2.93 15.84
N GLU A 271 12.53 -1.97 16.63
CA GLU A 271 11.99 -1.68 17.97
C GLU A 271 11.17 -0.39 17.93
N GLY A 272 10.01 -0.38 18.60
CA GLY A 272 9.16 0.80 18.72
C GLY A 272 8.54 1.28 17.39
N ALA A 273 8.48 0.43 16.37
CA ALA A 273 7.96 0.79 15.04
C ALA A 273 6.44 0.90 14.99
N TRP A 274 5.73 0.42 15.99
CA TRP A 274 4.28 0.51 16.14
C TRP A 274 3.86 0.58 17.59
N THR A 275 2.66 1.10 17.82
CA THR A 275 2.06 1.21 19.16
C THR A 275 0.55 1.17 19.09
N THR A 276 -0.09 0.61 20.12
CA THR A 276 -1.53 0.68 20.30
C THR A 276 -1.99 1.89 21.13
N LYS A 277 -1.04 2.72 21.59
CA LYS A 277 -1.31 3.86 22.48
C LYS A 277 -2.43 4.78 21.96
N VAL A 278 -2.43 5.06 20.66
CA VAL A 278 -3.42 5.93 20.03
C VAL A 278 -4.75 5.21 19.84
N THR A 279 -4.75 3.98 19.33
CA THR A 279 -5.97 3.19 19.15
C THR A 279 -6.63 2.81 20.46
N ASP A 280 -5.86 2.57 21.53
CA ASP A 280 -6.40 2.35 22.87
C ASP A 280 -7.06 3.61 23.44
N ALA A 281 -6.49 4.78 23.21
CA ALA A 281 -7.09 6.06 23.60
C ALA A 281 -8.31 6.44 22.74
N ALA A 282 -8.48 5.84 21.55
CA ALA A 282 -9.60 6.07 20.64
C ALA A 282 -10.86 5.24 20.97
N LYS A 283 -10.76 4.25 21.84
CA LYS A 283 -11.89 3.43 22.31
C LYS A 283 -12.82 4.24 23.20
#